data_cd3a2be32a0a83d39c724efb55bb678b
#
_entry.id   cd3a2be32a0a83d39c724efb55bb678b
#
_cell.length_a   1.000
_cell.length_b   1.000
_cell.length_c   1.000
_cell.angle_alpha   90.00
_cell.angle_beta   90.00
_cell.angle_gamma   90.00
#
_symmetry.space_group_name_H-M   'P 1'
#
loop_
_entity.id
_entity.type
_entity.pdbx_description
1 polymer ?
#
loop_
_entity_poly.entity_id
_entity_poly.type
_entity_poly.pdbx_seq_one_letter_code
_entity_poly.pdbx_strand_id
1 'polypeptide(L)'
;MSSRSELIDAIKKHQLYLNQKPGGQRMQLRNGNLSRIKMNKISLKEAVLPGANFIQASARDVCFDFCDLFGANFVEADLEGSTFERADLRGANMARTKLRNANLNGIDLRAGIMVVLEGARERTVKRETDMTNADLEGAMMWGANMAGSNMSGARLANTDMSDANMFAVNLEGADLTGCKLNGAKLRNANLKGAKLSGTELVGADLSGANLRNVDLQDVDLTQANTSYSIGGE
;
A
#
# COMPACT_ATOMS: atom_id res chain seq x y z
N MET A 1 24.73 -5.39 10.61
CA MET A 1 24.27 -4.40 9.59
C MET A 1 25.03 -4.71 8.31
N SER A 2 24.35 -5.00 7.21
CA SER A 2 25.03 -5.23 5.92
C SER A 2 25.74 -3.95 5.49
N SER A 3 27.00 -4.07 5.07
CA SER A 3 27.73 -2.93 4.51
C SER A 3 27.09 -2.50 3.18
N ARG A 4 27.34 -1.27 2.73
CA ARG A 4 26.84 -0.80 1.43
C ARG A 4 27.35 -1.67 0.26
N SER A 5 28.57 -2.22 0.38
CA SER A 5 29.15 -3.13 -0.62
C SER A 5 28.43 -4.47 -0.67
N GLU A 6 28.08 -5.06 0.48
CA GLU A 6 27.29 -6.31 0.57
C GLU A 6 25.92 -6.15 -0.03
N LEU A 7 25.26 -5.00 0.19
CA LEU A 7 23.98 -4.71 -0.40
C LEU A 7 24.04 -4.60 -1.93
N ILE A 8 25.06 -3.91 -2.47
CA ILE A 8 25.27 -3.80 -3.91
C ILE A 8 25.53 -5.20 -4.53
N ASP A 9 26.30 -6.04 -3.85
CA ASP A 9 26.57 -7.42 -4.29
C ASP A 9 25.28 -8.26 -4.28
N ALA A 10 24.48 -8.16 -3.23
CA ALA A 10 23.20 -8.84 -3.14
C ALA A 10 22.24 -8.44 -4.27
N ILE A 11 22.16 -7.13 -4.60
CA ILE A 11 21.35 -6.64 -5.72
C ILE A 11 21.90 -7.22 -7.05
N LYS A 12 23.21 -7.20 -7.28
CA LYS A 12 23.81 -7.76 -8.50
C LYS A 12 23.50 -9.25 -8.65
N LYS A 13 23.68 -10.03 -7.58
CA LYS A 13 23.36 -11.46 -7.57
C LYS A 13 21.88 -11.71 -7.83
N HIS A 14 21.00 -10.86 -7.30
CA HIS A 14 19.58 -10.96 -7.57
C HIS A 14 19.25 -10.67 -9.04
N GLN A 15 19.91 -9.70 -9.69
CA GLN A 15 19.74 -9.47 -11.13
C GLN A 15 20.19 -10.69 -11.96
N LEU A 16 21.28 -11.38 -11.55
CA LEU A 16 21.71 -12.63 -12.17
C LEU A 16 20.65 -13.72 -11.96
N TYR A 17 20.07 -13.83 -10.76
CA TYR A 17 19.00 -14.78 -10.44
C TYR A 17 17.78 -14.58 -11.35
N LEU A 18 17.28 -13.35 -11.46
CA LEU A 18 16.13 -13.03 -12.32
C LEU A 18 16.38 -13.35 -13.80
N ASN A 19 17.63 -13.25 -14.24
CA ASN A 19 18.03 -13.55 -15.62
C ASN A 19 18.51 -15.02 -15.79
N GLN A 20 18.35 -15.88 -14.78
CA GLN A 20 18.77 -17.30 -14.78
C GLN A 20 20.25 -17.49 -15.14
N LYS A 21 21.11 -16.56 -14.73
CA LYS A 21 22.55 -16.59 -15.00
C LYS A 21 23.33 -17.27 -13.87
N PRO A 22 24.51 -17.91 -14.19
CA PRO A 22 25.37 -18.50 -13.16
C PRO A 22 25.74 -17.47 -12.07
N GLY A 23 25.80 -17.93 -10.81
CA GLY A 23 26.09 -17.07 -9.65
C GLY A 23 24.91 -16.23 -9.18
N GLY A 24 23.74 -16.33 -9.84
CA GLY A 24 22.51 -15.68 -9.41
C GLY A 24 22.00 -16.22 -8.08
N GLN A 25 21.61 -15.33 -7.17
CA GLN A 25 21.01 -15.66 -5.88
C GLN A 25 19.81 -14.75 -5.62
N ARG A 26 18.68 -15.35 -5.24
CA ARG A 26 17.49 -14.59 -4.82
C ARG A 26 17.85 -13.73 -3.62
N MET A 27 17.54 -12.43 -3.68
CA MET A 27 17.82 -11.52 -2.57
C MET A 27 16.95 -11.86 -1.36
N GLN A 28 17.61 -12.07 -0.22
CA GLN A 28 16.97 -12.29 1.08
C GLN A 28 17.65 -11.37 2.10
N LEU A 29 16.90 -10.38 2.58
CA LEU A 29 17.46 -9.38 3.50
C LEU A 29 16.41 -9.01 4.55
N ARG A 30 16.25 -9.88 5.55
CA ARG A 30 15.35 -9.64 6.69
C ARG A 30 15.88 -8.48 7.54
N ASN A 31 15.00 -7.53 7.86
CA ASN A 31 15.32 -6.33 8.64
C ASN A 31 16.52 -5.52 8.08
N GLY A 32 16.78 -5.64 6.77
CA GLY A 32 17.87 -4.96 6.11
C GLY A 32 17.72 -3.46 6.10
N ASN A 33 18.83 -2.74 6.26
CA ASN A 33 18.82 -1.29 6.19
C ASN A 33 19.09 -0.80 4.77
N LEU A 34 18.02 -0.35 4.09
CA LEU A 34 18.01 0.25 2.76
C LEU A 34 17.59 1.74 2.83
N SER A 35 17.64 2.34 4.03
CA SER A 35 17.27 3.74 4.19
C SER A 35 18.15 4.66 3.35
N ARG A 36 17.53 5.68 2.74
CA ARG A 36 18.20 6.68 1.89
C ARG A 36 18.99 6.09 0.71
N ILE A 37 18.73 4.83 0.36
CA ILE A 37 19.37 4.22 -0.81
C ILE A 37 18.82 4.88 -2.09
N LYS A 38 19.67 4.93 -3.13
CA LYS A 38 19.25 5.28 -4.50
C LYS A 38 19.37 4.03 -5.37
N MET A 39 18.23 3.51 -5.83
CA MET A 39 18.16 2.26 -6.59
C MET A 39 17.03 2.30 -7.64
N ASN A 40 17.01 3.34 -8.44
CA ASN A 40 15.96 3.52 -9.44
C ASN A 40 16.11 2.51 -10.61
N LYS A 41 14.97 2.13 -11.23
CA LYS A 41 14.91 1.32 -12.46
C LYS A 41 15.58 -0.06 -12.35
N ILE A 42 15.48 -0.70 -11.19
CA ILE A 42 15.94 -2.08 -11.01
C ILE A 42 14.77 -3.01 -10.71
N SER A 43 14.98 -4.31 -10.87
CA SER A 43 14.00 -5.31 -10.46
C SER A 43 14.43 -6.00 -9.18
N LEU A 44 13.59 -5.95 -8.17
CA LEU A 44 13.66 -6.76 -6.95
C LEU A 44 12.54 -7.81 -6.91
N LYS A 45 11.94 -8.12 -8.07
CA LYS A 45 10.87 -9.10 -8.19
C LYS A 45 11.18 -10.37 -7.39
N GLU A 46 10.18 -10.82 -6.62
CA GLU A 46 10.30 -12.02 -5.76
C GLU A 46 11.32 -11.92 -4.60
N ALA A 47 11.95 -10.76 -4.35
CA ALA A 47 12.87 -10.63 -3.22
C ALA A 47 12.16 -10.86 -1.88
N VAL A 48 12.91 -11.36 -0.88
CA VAL A 48 12.43 -11.62 0.49
C VAL A 48 13.03 -10.57 1.42
N LEU A 49 12.25 -9.55 1.75
CA LEU A 49 12.68 -8.32 2.42
C LEU A 49 11.81 -7.98 3.66
N PRO A 50 11.37 -8.97 4.47
CA PRO A 50 10.50 -8.67 5.59
C PRO A 50 11.20 -7.79 6.62
N GLY A 51 10.48 -6.77 7.10
CA GLY A 51 10.99 -5.78 8.04
C GLY A 51 12.08 -4.86 7.49
N ALA A 52 12.34 -4.89 6.17
CA ALA A 52 13.37 -4.04 5.56
C ALA A 52 13.05 -2.56 5.73
N ASN A 53 14.09 -1.76 5.98
CA ASN A 53 13.98 -0.33 6.21
C ASN A 53 14.34 0.44 4.93
N PHE A 54 13.34 1.04 4.29
CA PHE A 54 13.46 1.89 3.09
C PHE A 54 13.16 3.38 3.40
N ILE A 55 13.24 3.81 4.65
CA ILE A 55 12.96 5.21 5.01
C ILE A 55 13.74 6.16 4.10
N GLN A 56 13.01 7.11 3.46
CA GLN A 56 13.59 8.11 2.57
C GLN A 56 14.41 7.52 1.40
N ALA A 57 14.19 6.25 1.03
CA ALA A 57 14.81 5.68 -0.15
C ALA A 57 14.30 6.34 -1.43
N SER A 58 15.18 6.49 -2.43
CA SER A 58 14.80 6.83 -3.80
C SER A 58 14.80 5.53 -4.63
N ALA A 59 13.62 5.01 -4.91
CA ALA A 59 13.41 3.73 -5.57
C ALA A 59 12.33 3.85 -6.66
N ARG A 60 12.48 4.87 -7.53
CA ARG A 60 11.57 5.13 -8.65
C ARG A 60 11.69 4.05 -9.71
N ASP A 61 10.55 3.68 -10.30
CA ASP A 61 10.48 2.67 -11.36
C ASP A 61 11.12 1.32 -10.96
N VAL A 62 11.08 0.97 -9.66
CA VAL A 62 11.57 -0.32 -9.14
C VAL A 62 10.46 -1.36 -9.20
N CYS A 63 10.79 -2.56 -9.66
CA CYS A 63 9.86 -3.68 -9.61
C CYS A 63 10.01 -4.42 -8.28
N PHE A 64 8.97 -4.37 -7.44
CA PHE A 64 8.80 -5.14 -6.20
C PHE A 64 7.73 -6.23 -6.35
N ASP A 65 7.38 -6.63 -7.57
CA ASP A 65 6.32 -7.61 -7.79
C ASP A 65 6.62 -8.93 -7.07
N PHE A 66 5.61 -9.50 -6.44
CA PHE A 66 5.68 -10.76 -5.68
C PHE A 66 6.70 -10.74 -4.53
N CYS A 67 7.15 -9.57 -4.07
CA CYS A 67 8.06 -9.47 -2.94
C CYS A 67 7.36 -9.80 -1.61
N ASP A 68 8.11 -10.43 -0.71
CA ASP A 68 7.78 -10.44 0.72
C ASP A 68 8.36 -9.15 1.34
N LEU A 69 7.48 -8.21 1.64
CA LEU A 69 7.77 -6.92 2.27
C LEU A 69 7.02 -6.78 3.60
N PHE A 70 6.66 -7.93 4.22
CA PHE A 70 5.95 -7.96 5.48
C PHE A 70 6.60 -7.07 6.53
N GLY A 71 5.85 -6.12 7.08
CA GLY A 71 6.32 -5.19 8.11
C GLY A 71 7.42 -4.22 7.67
N ALA A 72 7.71 -4.10 6.38
CA ALA A 72 8.72 -3.16 5.86
C ALA A 72 8.37 -1.70 6.17
N ASN A 73 9.37 -0.84 6.16
CA ASN A 73 9.22 0.58 6.48
C ASN A 73 9.65 1.44 5.30
N PHE A 74 8.68 2.09 4.64
CA PHE A 74 8.85 2.97 3.49
C PHE A 74 8.55 4.45 3.79
N VAL A 75 8.55 4.85 5.06
CA VAL A 75 8.23 6.24 5.44
C VAL A 75 9.04 7.22 4.59
N GLU A 76 8.32 8.16 3.92
CA GLU A 76 8.91 9.20 3.06
C GLU A 76 9.74 8.67 1.87
N ALA A 77 9.62 7.39 1.51
CA ALA A 77 10.29 6.86 0.33
C ALA A 77 9.66 7.42 -0.97
N ASP A 78 10.49 7.57 -2.00
CA ASP A 78 10.08 7.93 -3.35
C ASP A 78 10.02 6.65 -4.20
N LEU A 79 8.80 6.16 -4.44
CA LEU A 79 8.46 4.94 -5.15
C LEU A 79 7.61 5.24 -6.41
N GLU A 80 7.67 6.48 -6.92
CA GLU A 80 6.92 6.87 -8.11
C GLU A 80 7.18 5.92 -9.28
N GLY A 81 6.13 5.47 -9.95
CA GLY A 81 6.17 4.56 -11.10
C GLY A 81 6.60 3.12 -10.76
N SER A 82 6.82 2.78 -9.49
CA SER A 82 7.23 1.43 -9.09
C SER A 82 6.08 0.43 -9.16
N THR A 83 6.41 -0.86 -9.25
CA THR A 83 5.40 -1.93 -9.28
C THR A 83 5.50 -2.81 -8.05
N PHE A 84 4.33 -3.19 -7.50
CA PHE A 84 4.15 -4.03 -6.32
C PHE A 84 3.08 -5.09 -6.56
N GLU A 85 2.93 -5.54 -7.81
CA GLU A 85 1.90 -6.52 -8.13
C GLU A 85 1.99 -7.73 -7.22
N ARG A 86 0.89 -8.00 -6.48
CA ARG A 86 0.77 -9.13 -5.56
C ARG A 86 1.87 -9.22 -4.49
N ALA A 87 2.50 -8.10 -4.13
CA ALA A 87 3.45 -8.05 -3.02
C ALA A 87 2.72 -8.16 -1.67
N ASP A 88 3.40 -8.76 -0.68
CA ASP A 88 2.94 -8.83 0.71
C ASP A 88 3.50 -7.63 1.49
N LEU A 89 2.66 -6.64 1.75
CA LEU A 89 2.98 -5.44 2.54
C LEU A 89 2.19 -5.38 3.86
N ARG A 90 1.70 -6.53 4.34
CA ARG A 90 0.96 -6.58 5.60
C ARG A 90 1.77 -6.00 6.76
N GLY A 91 1.14 -5.07 7.49
CA GLY A 91 1.78 -4.38 8.60
C GLY A 91 2.94 -3.45 8.22
N ALA A 92 3.10 -3.10 6.94
CA ALA A 92 4.11 -2.15 6.50
C ALA A 92 3.78 -0.71 6.96
N ASN A 93 4.81 0.11 7.09
CA ASN A 93 4.66 1.55 7.29
C ASN A 93 5.06 2.28 6.01
N MET A 94 4.06 2.87 5.35
CA MET A 94 4.20 3.62 4.10
C MET A 94 3.72 5.09 4.28
N ALA A 95 3.73 5.60 5.50
CA ALA A 95 3.31 6.97 5.78
C ALA A 95 4.14 7.98 4.96
N ARG A 96 3.46 8.94 4.32
CA ARG A 96 4.05 9.98 3.48
C ARG A 96 4.90 9.45 2.31
N THR A 97 4.71 8.21 1.90
CA THR A 97 5.38 7.61 0.72
C THR A 97 4.83 8.23 -0.56
N LYS A 98 5.69 8.45 -1.55
CA LYS A 98 5.29 8.87 -2.90
C LYS A 98 5.12 7.64 -3.79
N LEU A 99 3.90 7.38 -4.23
CA LEU A 99 3.48 6.21 -5.03
C LEU A 99 2.72 6.63 -6.29
N ARG A 100 2.93 7.86 -6.77
CA ARG A 100 2.24 8.34 -7.98
C ARG A 100 2.47 7.39 -9.13
N ASN A 101 1.40 7.06 -9.87
CA ASN A 101 1.43 6.16 -11.01
C ASN A 101 2.03 4.77 -10.72
N ALA A 102 2.09 4.35 -9.46
CA ALA A 102 2.59 3.02 -9.09
C ALA A 102 1.55 1.93 -9.43
N ASN A 103 2.03 0.72 -9.74
CA ASN A 103 1.17 -0.44 -9.90
C ASN A 103 1.14 -1.25 -8.59
N LEU A 104 0.00 -1.21 -7.90
CA LEU A 104 -0.27 -1.92 -6.65
C LEU A 104 -1.42 -2.94 -6.84
N ASN A 105 -1.63 -3.45 -8.04
CA ASN A 105 -2.70 -4.40 -8.31
C ASN A 105 -2.55 -5.68 -7.50
N GLY A 106 -3.64 -6.10 -6.84
CA GLY A 106 -3.66 -7.31 -6.02
C GLY A 106 -2.73 -7.29 -4.80
N ILE A 107 -2.20 -6.14 -4.40
CA ILE A 107 -1.33 -5.98 -3.22
C ILE A 107 -2.06 -6.37 -1.92
N ASP A 108 -1.33 -6.90 -0.95
CA ASP A 108 -1.86 -7.18 0.40
C ASP A 108 -1.36 -6.15 1.41
N LEU A 109 -2.27 -5.28 1.85
CA LEU A 109 -2.05 -4.18 2.80
C LEU A 109 -2.79 -4.40 4.13
N ARG A 110 -3.21 -5.63 4.43
CA ARG A 110 -3.89 -5.92 5.70
C ARG A 110 -2.95 -5.74 6.89
N ALA A 111 -3.50 -5.76 8.07
CA ALA A 111 -2.68 -5.83 9.29
C ALA A 111 -1.80 -7.07 9.29
N GLY A 112 -0.55 -6.90 9.71
CA GLY A 112 0.38 -7.98 9.98
C GLY A 112 0.35 -8.39 11.45
N ILE A 113 0.66 -9.65 11.74
CA ILE A 113 0.88 -10.14 13.11
C ILE A 113 2.38 -10.33 13.28
N MET A 114 2.97 -9.57 14.18
CA MET A 114 4.41 -9.60 14.46
C MET A 114 4.65 -10.21 15.84
N VAL A 115 5.69 -11.03 15.96
CA VAL A 115 6.21 -11.46 17.24
C VAL A 115 7.33 -10.50 17.66
N VAL A 116 7.18 -9.85 18.79
CA VAL A 116 8.19 -8.96 19.37
C VAL A 116 8.71 -9.58 20.67
N LEU A 117 10.01 -9.41 20.92
CA LEU A 117 10.63 -9.87 22.16
C LEU A 117 10.61 -8.71 23.18
N GLU A 118 9.96 -8.92 24.32
CA GLU A 118 10.05 -8.03 25.49
C GLU A 118 10.88 -8.75 26.55
N GLY A 119 12.20 -8.54 26.55
CA GLY A 119 13.14 -9.34 27.33
C GLY A 119 13.18 -10.79 26.79
N ALA A 120 12.90 -11.78 27.65
CA ALA A 120 12.84 -13.20 27.29
C ALA A 120 11.43 -13.69 26.92
N ARG A 121 10.43 -12.80 26.83
CA ARG A 121 9.05 -13.15 26.52
C ARG A 121 8.70 -12.77 25.09
N GLU A 122 8.08 -13.68 24.38
CA GLU A 122 7.46 -13.41 23.09
C GLU A 122 6.08 -12.80 23.29
N ARG A 123 5.79 -11.73 22.56
CA ARG A 123 4.47 -11.12 22.50
C ARG A 123 4.05 -10.94 21.07
N THR A 124 2.82 -11.32 20.76
CA THR A 124 2.21 -11.07 19.47
C THR A 124 1.61 -9.66 19.43
N VAL A 125 1.99 -8.86 18.45
CA VAL A 125 1.47 -7.52 18.20
C VAL A 125 0.84 -7.47 16.82
N LYS A 126 -0.43 -7.05 16.76
CA LYS A 126 -1.07 -6.70 15.49
C LYS A 126 -0.58 -5.31 15.08
N ARG A 127 -0.03 -5.21 13.87
CA ARG A 127 0.38 -3.94 13.26
C ARG A 127 -0.45 -3.68 12.02
N GLU A 128 -1.19 -2.60 12.01
CA GLU A 128 -1.94 -2.15 10.84
C GLU A 128 -0.97 -1.58 9.81
N THR A 129 -1.30 -1.75 8.53
CA THR A 129 -0.57 -1.08 7.46
C THR A 129 -0.91 0.40 7.50
N ASP A 130 0.11 1.23 7.58
CA ASP A 130 0.00 2.68 7.68
C ASP A 130 0.40 3.35 6.35
N MET A 131 -0.56 3.99 5.70
CA MET A 131 -0.37 4.81 4.48
C MET A 131 -0.85 6.25 4.70
N THR A 132 -0.81 6.73 5.94
CA THR A 132 -1.24 8.10 6.26
C THR A 132 -0.49 9.13 5.40
N ASN A 133 -1.26 10.04 4.78
CA ASN A 133 -0.73 11.09 3.90
C ASN A 133 0.16 10.58 2.75
N ALA A 134 0.03 9.33 2.33
CA ALA A 134 0.72 8.82 1.15
C ALA A 134 0.18 9.49 -0.14
N ASP A 135 1.03 9.69 -1.13
CA ASP A 135 0.65 10.23 -2.44
C ASP A 135 0.53 9.09 -3.46
N LEU A 136 -0.70 8.68 -3.74
CA LEU A 136 -1.10 7.59 -4.62
C LEU A 136 -1.79 8.09 -5.90
N GLU A 137 -1.71 9.38 -6.22
CA GLU A 137 -2.40 9.95 -7.37
C GLU A 137 -2.08 9.17 -8.67
N GLY A 138 -3.13 8.73 -9.37
CA GLY A 138 -3.02 7.95 -10.59
C GLY A 138 -2.52 6.52 -10.42
N ALA A 139 -2.37 6.00 -9.19
CA ALA A 139 -1.94 4.63 -8.96
C ALA A 139 -2.99 3.60 -9.40
N MET A 140 -2.57 2.38 -9.69
CA MET A 140 -3.45 1.25 -9.97
C MET A 140 -3.47 0.32 -8.75
N MET A 141 -4.66 0.08 -8.19
CA MET A 141 -4.88 -0.75 -7.00
C MET A 141 -6.05 -1.73 -7.20
N TRP A 142 -6.28 -2.14 -8.44
CA TRP A 142 -7.35 -3.08 -8.77
C TRP A 142 -7.20 -4.39 -7.96
N GLY A 143 -8.30 -4.82 -7.32
CA GLY A 143 -8.33 -6.04 -6.53
C GLY A 143 -7.40 -6.03 -5.30
N ALA A 144 -6.85 -4.89 -4.90
CA ALA A 144 -6.00 -4.77 -3.72
C ALA A 144 -6.76 -5.16 -2.44
N ASN A 145 -6.06 -5.77 -1.48
CA ASN A 145 -6.62 -6.07 -0.17
C ASN A 145 -6.05 -5.13 0.89
N MET A 146 -6.82 -4.09 1.24
CA MET A 146 -6.42 -3.07 2.20
C MET A 146 -7.32 -3.02 3.44
N ALA A 147 -7.97 -4.16 3.75
CA ALA A 147 -8.89 -4.23 4.87
C ALA A 147 -8.22 -3.85 6.19
N GLY A 148 -8.82 -2.87 6.89
CA GLY A 148 -8.33 -2.33 8.16
C GLY A 148 -7.04 -1.53 8.08
N SER A 149 -6.57 -1.15 6.89
CA SER A 149 -5.41 -0.26 6.75
C SER A 149 -5.75 1.20 7.07
N ASN A 150 -4.75 1.98 7.44
CA ASN A 150 -4.89 3.42 7.68
C ASN A 150 -4.38 4.22 6.48
N MET A 151 -5.30 4.86 5.76
CA MET A 151 -5.05 5.72 4.61
C MET A 151 -5.56 7.16 4.84
N SER A 152 -5.67 7.58 6.11
CA SER A 152 -6.17 8.92 6.43
C SER A 152 -5.29 10.00 5.80
N GLY A 153 -5.93 11.02 5.22
CA GLY A 153 -5.27 12.11 4.51
C GLY A 153 -4.51 11.70 3.24
N ALA A 154 -4.63 10.46 2.77
CA ALA A 154 -3.94 10.02 1.56
C ALA A 154 -4.49 10.76 0.31
N ARG A 155 -3.61 11.01 -0.66
CA ARG A 155 -3.94 11.58 -1.96
C ARG A 155 -4.15 10.43 -2.94
N LEU A 156 -5.40 10.14 -3.25
CA LEU A 156 -5.83 9.02 -4.08
C LEU A 156 -6.48 9.48 -5.39
N ALA A 157 -6.39 10.77 -5.74
CA ALA A 157 -7.07 11.30 -6.92
C ALA A 157 -6.72 10.47 -8.18
N ASN A 158 -7.75 10.12 -8.97
CA ASN A 158 -7.63 9.31 -10.19
C ASN A 158 -7.04 7.90 -9.99
N THR A 159 -7.07 7.36 -8.78
CA THR A 159 -6.62 5.98 -8.49
C THR A 159 -7.69 4.97 -8.92
N ASP A 160 -7.28 3.86 -9.53
CA ASP A 160 -8.18 2.73 -9.81
C ASP A 160 -8.13 1.70 -8.67
N MET A 161 -9.18 1.67 -7.85
CA MET A 161 -9.39 0.73 -6.74
C MET A 161 -10.61 -0.18 -6.98
N SER A 162 -10.95 -0.41 -8.25
CA SER A 162 -12.06 -1.29 -8.61
C SER A 162 -11.84 -2.70 -8.01
N ASP A 163 -12.91 -3.32 -7.53
CA ASP A 163 -12.93 -4.64 -6.88
C ASP A 163 -12.03 -4.76 -5.63
N ALA A 164 -11.47 -3.68 -5.11
CA ALA A 164 -10.62 -3.71 -3.93
C ALA A 164 -11.39 -4.08 -2.65
N ASN A 165 -10.75 -4.84 -1.77
CA ASN A 165 -11.26 -5.08 -0.42
C ASN A 165 -10.80 -3.97 0.53
N MET A 166 -11.72 -3.06 0.84
CA MET A 166 -11.53 -1.88 1.68
C MET A 166 -12.34 -1.98 2.99
N PHE A 167 -12.67 -3.21 3.44
CA PHE A 167 -13.42 -3.40 4.67
C PHE A 167 -12.76 -2.69 5.85
N ALA A 168 -13.52 -1.83 6.55
CA ALA A 168 -13.07 -1.06 7.72
C ALA A 168 -11.76 -0.25 7.49
N VAL A 169 -11.47 0.14 6.24
CA VAL A 169 -10.34 1.03 5.92
C VAL A 169 -10.58 2.42 6.51
N ASN A 170 -9.53 3.05 6.99
CA ASN A 170 -9.60 4.46 7.41
C ASN A 170 -9.16 5.38 6.28
N LEU A 171 -10.12 6.11 5.70
CA LEU A 171 -9.94 7.12 4.63
C LEU A 171 -10.34 8.54 5.12
N GLU A 172 -10.32 8.79 6.44
CA GLU A 172 -10.68 10.10 6.98
C GLU A 172 -9.84 11.21 6.33
N GLY A 173 -10.52 12.19 5.72
CA GLY A 173 -9.90 13.31 5.04
C GLY A 173 -9.11 12.98 3.77
N ALA A 174 -9.21 11.76 3.24
CA ALA A 174 -8.53 11.38 2.00
C ALA A 174 -9.12 12.08 0.77
N ASP A 175 -8.29 12.30 -0.25
CA ASP A 175 -8.73 12.83 -1.54
C ASP A 175 -8.94 11.68 -2.53
N LEU A 176 -10.21 11.32 -2.78
CA LEU A 176 -10.65 10.26 -3.68
C LEU A 176 -11.22 10.83 -4.99
N THR A 177 -10.98 12.11 -5.30
CA THR A 177 -11.51 12.77 -6.48
C THR A 177 -11.19 11.97 -7.76
N GLY A 178 -12.22 11.66 -8.55
CA GLY A 178 -12.07 10.92 -9.81
C GLY A 178 -11.63 9.46 -9.67
N CYS A 179 -11.67 8.88 -8.47
CA CYS A 179 -11.32 7.47 -8.26
C CYS A 179 -12.31 6.52 -8.92
N LYS A 180 -11.82 5.36 -9.33
CA LYS A 180 -12.66 4.22 -9.67
C LYS A 180 -12.76 3.29 -8.46
N LEU A 181 -13.98 3.13 -7.94
CA LEU A 181 -14.33 2.27 -6.81
C LEU A 181 -15.42 1.26 -7.19
N ASN A 182 -15.57 0.99 -8.50
CA ASN A 182 -16.58 0.04 -9.00
C ASN A 182 -16.35 -1.35 -8.36
N GLY A 183 -17.40 -1.93 -7.77
CA GLY A 183 -17.32 -3.22 -7.09
C GLY A 183 -16.51 -3.24 -5.79
N ALA A 184 -15.96 -2.10 -5.33
CA ALA A 184 -15.14 -2.05 -4.11
C ALA A 184 -15.95 -2.34 -2.85
N LYS A 185 -15.33 -3.04 -1.89
CA LYS A 185 -15.96 -3.46 -0.61
C LYS A 185 -15.58 -2.50 0.51
N LEU A 186 -16.33 -1.38 0.62
CA LEU A 186 -16.11 -0.29 1.59
C LEU A 186 -16.93 -0.44 2.88
N ARG A 187 -17.44 -1.63 3.15
CA ARG A 187 -18.24 -1.88 4.36
C ARG A 187 -17.50 -1.44 5.61
N ASN A 188 -18.19 -0.64 6.46
CA ASN A 188 -17.66 -0.06 7.69
C ASN A 188 -16.41 0.85 7.48
N ALA A 189 -16.14 1.31 6.27
CA ALA A 189 -15.03 2.25 6.01
C ALA A 189 -15.28 3.60 6.70
N ASN A 190 -14.22 4.24 7.18
CA ASN A 190 -14.28 5.61 7.67
C ASN A 190 -13.90 6.58 6.53
N LEU A 191 -14.91 7.19 5.92
CA LEU A 191 -14.78 8.19 4.85
C LEU A 191 -15.04 9.64 5.36
N LYS A 192 -15.09 9.85 6.67
CA LYS A 192 -15.37 11.17 7.25
C LYS A 192 -14.51 12.26 6.64
N GLY A 193 -15.16 13.28 6.06
CA GLY A 193 -14.49 14.41 5.41
C GLY A 193 -13.65 14.06 4.18
N ALA A 194 -13.79 12.87 3.62
CA ALA A 194 -13.14 12.51 2.36
C ALA A 194 -13.76 13.27 1.18
N LYS A 195 -12.99 13.48 0.11
CA LYS A 195 -13.47 14.09 -1.13
C LYS A 195 -13.83 12.99 -2.12
N LEU A 196 -15.07 12.96 -2.59
CA LEU A 196 -15.59 11.93 -3.51
C LEU A 196 -16.04 12.50 -4.86
N SER A 197 -15.76 13.75 -5.19
CA SER A 197 -16.22 14.37 -6.45
C SER A 197 -15.70 13.55 -7.66
N GLY A 198 -16.63 13.19 -8.57
CA GLY A 198 -16.33 12.42 -9.75
C GLY A 198 -15.89 10.96 -9.51
N THR A 199 -16.11 10.42 -8.30
CA THR A 199 -15.79 9.02 -7.97
C THR A 199 -16.83 8.09 -8.62
N GLU A 200 -16.38 7.00 -9.25
CA GLU A 200 -17.23 5.95 -9.78
C GLU A 200 -17.49 4.88 -8.70
N LEU A 201 -18.76 4.60 -8.38
CA LEU A 201 -19.18 3.74 -7.25
C LEU A 201 -20.15 2.62 -7.68
N VAL A 202 -20.19 2.26 -8.96
CA VAL A 202 -21.11 1.23 -9.47
C VAL A 202 -20.83 -0.10 -8.79
N GLY A 203 -21.85 -0.65 -8.09
CA GLY A 203 -21.73 -1.91 -7.36
C GLY A 203 -20.86 -1.87 -6.11
N ALA A 204 -20.42 -0.69 -5.66
CA ALA A 204 -19.66 -0.56 -4.42
C ALA A 204 -20.52 -0.84 -3.19
N ASP A 205 -19.94 -1.50 -2.17
CA ASP A 205 -20.60 -1.74 -0.88
C ASP A 205 -20.09 -0.78 0.19
N LEU A 206 -20.85 0.29 0.43
CA LEU A 206 -20.62 1.31 1.48
C LEU A 206 -21.43 1.02 2.74
N SER A 207 -21.99 -0.18 2.91
CA SER A 207 -22.84 -0.47 4.07
C SER A 207 -22.11 -0.22 5.39
N GLY A 208 -22.72 0.56 6.27
CA GLY A 208 -22.14 0.96 7.55
C GLY A 208 -20.96 1.95 7.45
N ALA A 209 -20.65 2.48 6.26
CA ALA A 209 -19.58 3.46 6.11
C ALA A 209 -19.92 4.80 6.82
N ASN A 210 -18.90 5.48 7.33
CA ASN A 210 -19.00 6.81 7.92
C ASN A 210 -18.75 7.88 6.84
N LEU A 211 -19.84 8.52 6.37
CA LEU A 211 -19.83 9.58 5.35
C LEU A 211 -20.00 10.99 5.93
N ARG A 212 -19.83 11.18 7.23
CA ARG A 212 -19.97 12.51 7.85
C ARG A 212 -19.02 13.51 7.22
N ASN A 213 -19.53 14.72 6.95
CA ASN A 213 -18.77 15.82 6.35
C ASN A 213 -18.23 15.49 4.94
N VAL A 214 -18.82 14.54 4.24
CA VAL A 214 -18.55 14.26 2.82
C VAL A 214 -19.53 15.10 1.99
N ASP A 215 -19.02 15.82 0.98
CA ASP A 215 -19.85 16.44 -0.03
C ASP A 215 -20.26 15.38 -1.07
N LEU A 216 -21.57 15.13 -1.17
CA LEU A 216 -22.16 14.12 -2.06
C LEU A 216 -22.92 14.74 -3.25
N GLN A 217 -22.88 16.07 -3.45
CA GLN A 217 -23.69 16.73 -4.49
C GLN A 217 -23.41 16.20 -5.89
N ASP A 218 -22.15 15.88 -6.21
CA ASP A 218 -21.71 15.37 -7.51
C ASP A 218 -21.31 13.87 -7.46
N VAL A 219 -21.88 13.10 -6.52
CA VAL A 219 -21.56 11.68 -6.35
C VAL A 219 -22.77 10.82 -6.67
N ASP A 220 -22.67 9.96 -7.69
CA ASP A 220 -23.73 9.01 -8.02
C ASP A 220 -23.66 7.76 -7.13
N LEU A 221 -24.58 7.67 -6.17
CA LEU A 221 -24.74 6.55 -5.26
C LEU A 221 -25.85 5.57 -5.68
N THR A 222 -26.51 5.78 -6.83
CA THR A 222 -27.73 5.04 -7.22
C THR A 222 -27.50 3.54 -7.38
N GLN A 223 -26.28 3.12 -7.70
CA GLN A 223 -25.89 1.72 -7.86
C GLN A 223 -24.94 1.24 -6.75
N ALA A 224 -24.77 2.02 -5.68
CA ALA A 224 -23.98 1.64 -4.51
C ALA A 224 -24.90 1.17 -3.37
N ASN A 225 -24.41 0.24 -2.56
CA ASN A 225 -25.09 -0.15 -1.32
C ASN A 225 -24.68 0.80 -0.17
N THR A 226 -25.58 1.65 0.27
CA THR A 226 -25.33 2.60 1.36
C THR A 226 -26.10 2.24 2.64
N SER A 227 -26.60 1.02 2.77
CA SER A 227 -27.37 0.57 3.93
C SER A 227 -26.60 0.81 5.23
N TYR A 228 -27.27 1.44 6.21
CA TYR A 228 -26.68 1.73 7.53
C TYR A 228 -25.46 2.68 7.49
N SER A 229 -25.16 3.36 6.38
CA SER A 229 -24.13 4.40 6.36
C SER A 229 -24.56 5.59 7.23
N ILE A 230 -23.59 6.33 7.77
CA ILE A 230 -23.81 7.44 8.69
C ILE A 230 -23.35 8.74 8.03
N GLY A 231 -24.25 9.75 7.98
CA GLY A 231 -23.98 10.99 7.24
C GLY A 231 -24.33 10.85 5.77
N GLY A 232 -24.26 11.96 5.02
CA GLY A 232 -24.67 11.97 3.61
C GLY A 232 -26.08 12.54 3.42
N GLU A 233 -26.55 13.37 4.39
CA GLU A 233 -27.77 14.20 4.29
C GLU A 233 -27.44 15.53 3.62
#